data_a87d06fa3fd3ee5447064c32cbce3f2d
#
_entry.id   a87d06fa3fd3ee5447064c32cbce3f2d
#
_cell.length_a   1.000
_cell.length_b   1.000
_cell.length_c   1.000
_cell.angle_alpha   90.00
_cell.angle_beta   90.00
_cell.angle_gamma   90.00
#
_symmetry.space_group_name_H-M   'P 1'
#
loop_
_entity.id
_entity.type
_entity.pdbx_description
1 polymer ?
#
loop_
_entity_poly.entity_id
_entity_poly.type
_entity_poly.pdbx_seq_one_letter_code
_entity_poly.pdbx_strand_id
1 'polypeptide(L)'
;MTLRGRERGVAYLFLSPWALGFLAFTAGPMVVSLVLSFTDYQVLDPGSTTWVGTGNYRRALDDPVLAHSLRVTLLYAALAVPADLVLGLVLALVLNARARGMALFRTAVFLPVMIAGAAGGSVAVALLWLWIFQPRFGLLNHLLSLVGLPPQLWVYSTRLVVPSLALMSLWGVGRSMLIYLAALQRLPTDVLWAAQLDGAGPWRRFARVTLPLISPALFFNLVLDLIYALQTFTQAYVVTDGGPGDSSLFYMLYLYRNAFTYFDMGYASALAWLLFALTLALTVLVFRSARSWVFYEGSPAGR
;
A
#
# COMPACT_ATOMS: atom_id res chain seq x y z
N MET A 1 -25.01 32.96 -28.86
CA MET A 1 -24.41 32.03 -27.89
C MET A 1 -23.94 32.84 -26.70
N THR A 2 -24.48 32.61 -25.50
CA THR A 2 -24.09 33.32 -24.28
C THR A 2 -22.64 33.01 -23.93
N LEU A 3 -21.87 33.96 -23.39
CA LEU A 3 -20.47 33.81 -22.96
C LEU A 3 -20.28 32.51 -22.11
N ARG A 4 -21.21 32.23 -21.24
CA ARG A 4 -21.25 30.96 -20.44
C ARG A 4 -21.31 29.67 -21.28
N GLY A 5 -21.97 29.69 -22.45
CA GLY A 5 -22.04 28.52 -23.35
C GLY A 5 -20.71 28.21 -24.03
N ARG A 6 -20.00 29.30 -24.39
CA ARG A 6 -18.68 29.21 -25.05
C ARG A 6 -17.59 28.74 -24.05
N GLU A 7 -17.62 29.24 -22.82
CA GLU A 7 -16.73 28.81 -21.75
C GLU A 7 -16.92 27.33 -21.40
N ARG A 8 -18.18 26.82 -21.34
CA ARG A 8 -18.46 25.41 -21.15
C ARG A 8 -17.94 24.55 -22.28
N GLY A 9 -18.13 24.95 -23.53
CA GLY A 9 -17.61 24.20 -24.68
C GLY A 9 -16.10 24.11 -24.68
N VAL A 10 -15.41 25.19 -24.34
CA VAL A 10 -13.95 25.20 -24.19
C VAL A 10 -13.49 24.29 -23.03
N ALA A 11 -14.17 24.35 -21.89
CA ALA A 11 -13.86 23.47 -20.75
C ALA A 11 -14.00 21.97 -21.10
N TYR A 12 -15.07 21.58 -21.80
CA TYR A 12 -15.24 20.20 -22.26
C TYR A 12 -14.19 19.79 -23.29
N LEU A 13 -13.77 20.69 -24.17
CA LEU A 13 -12.69 20.43 -25.13
C LEU A 13 -11.36 20.14 -24.43
N PHE A 14 -11.01 20.92 -23.38
CA PHE A 14 -9.79 20.68 -22.60
C PHE A 14 -9.86 19.42 -21.74
N LEU A 15 -11.04 19.03 -21.26
CA LEU A 15 -11.23 17.80 -20.48
C LEU A 15 -11.33 16.54 -21.37
N SER A 16 -11.69 16.70 -22.66
CA SER A 16 -11.97 15.57 -23.54
C SER A 16 -10.79 14.62 -23.76
N PRO A 17 -9.52 15.04 -23.90
CA PRO A 17 -8.42 14.08 -24.06
C PRO A 17 -8.23 13.19 -22.83
N TRP A 18 -8.36 13.77 -21.64
CA TRP A 18 -8.30 12.99 -20.39
C TRP A 18 -9.51 12.06 -20.26
N ALA A 19 -10.72 12.55 -20.52
CA ALA A 19 -11.95 11.77 -20.42
C ALA A 19 -11.95 10.60 -21.42
N LEU A 20 -11.53 10.82 -22.65
CA LEU A 20 -11.41 9.78 -23.68
C LEU A 20 -10.35 8.76 -23.29
N GLY A 21 -9.18 9.20 -22.80
CA GLY A 21 -8.14 8.31 -22.29
C GLY A 21 -8.61 7.47 -21.12
N PHE A 22 -9.32 8.07 -20.17
CA PHE A 22 -9.90 7.35 -19.02
C PHE A 22 -10.93 6.32 -19.48
N LEU A 23 -11.86 6.68 -20.37
CA LEU A 23 -12.87 5.76 -20.88
C LEU A 23 -12.27 4.60 -21.68
N ALA A 24 -11.29 4.88 -22.55
CA ALA A 24 -10.69 3.87 -23.40
C ALA A 24 -9.72 2.94 -22.66
N PHE A 25 -8.89 3.48 -21.74
CA PHE A 25 -7.77 2.73 -21.15
C PHE A 25 -7.98 2.36 -19.68
N THR A 26 -9.04 2.87 -19.02
CA THR A 26 -9.34 2.54 -17.63
C THR A 26 -10.74 1.95 -17.50
N ALA A 27 -11.78 2.74 -17.77
CA ALA A 27 -13.17 2.32 -17.57
C ALA A 27 -13.57 1.20 -18.53
N GLY A 28 -13.15 1.27 -19.82
CA GLY A 28 -13.42 0.23 -20.81
C GLY A 28 -12.89 -1.15 -20.39
N PRO A 29 -11.58 -1.30 -20.15
CA PRO A 29 -11.01 -2.56 -19.65
C PRO A 29 -11.61 -3.05 -18.33
N MET A 30 -11.98 -2.15 -17.40
CA MET A 30 -12.67 -2.52 -16.17
C MET A 30 -14.05 -3.14 -16.45
N VAL A 31 -14.84 -2.55 -17.34
CA VAL A 31 -16.14 -3.11 -17.73
C VAL A 31 -15.96 -4.46 -18.42
N VAL A 32 -14.99 -4.57 -19.34
CA VAL A 32 -14.66 -5.84 -19.99
C VAL A 32 -14.28 -6.90 -18.98
N SER A 33 -13.39 -6.59 -18.03
CA SER A 33 -13.01 -7.49 -16.95
C SER A 33 -14.22 -7.90 -16.09
N LEU A 34 -15.15 -6.98 -15.84
CA LEU A 34 -16.39 -7.31 -15.12
C LEU A 34 -17.23 -8.34 -15.90
N VAL A 35 -17.40 -8.14 -17.20
CA VAL A 35 -18.14 -9.08 -18.05
C VAL A 35 -17.43 -10.44 -18.09
N LEU A 36 -16.11 -10.45 -18.28
CA LEU A 36 -15.30 -11.68 -18.30
C LEU A 36 -15.41 -12.46 -16.99
N SER A 37 -15.59 -11.80 -15.85
CA SER A 37 -15.73 -12.48 -14.56
C SER A 37 -16.94 -13.41 -14.47
N PHE A 38 -17.93 -13.23 -15.36
CA PHE A 38 -19.13 -14.08 -15.46
C PHE A 38 -19.03 -15.13 -16.57
N THR A 39 -17.85 -15.28 -17.20
CA THR A 39 -17.59 -16.23 -18.29
C THR A 39 -16.46 -17.18 -17.91
N ASP A 40 -16.34 -18.28 -18.62
CA ASP A 40 -15.20 -19.22 -18.58
C ASP A 40 -14.12 -18.85 -19.60
N TYR A 41 -13.92 -17.57 -19.89
CA TYR A 41 -13.00 -17.09 -20.90
C TYR A 41 -11.56 -17.57 -20.65
N GLN A 42 -11.05 -18.34 -21.61
CA GLN A 42 -9.67 -18.79 -21.67
C GLN A 42 -8.95 -18.11 -22.83
N VAL A 43 -7.77 -17.58 -22.58
CA VAL A 43 -6.99 -16.84 -23.58
C VAL A 43 -6.56 -17.75 -24.74
N LEU A 44 -6.31 -19.03 -24.46
CA LEU A 44 -5.85 -19.99 -25.46
C LEU A 44 -6.97 -20.55 -26.33
N ASP A 45 -8.23 -20.48 -25.89
CA ASP A 45 -9.41 -20.91 -26.64
C ASP A 45 -10.59 -19.92 -26.49
N PRO A 46 -10.47 -18.74 -27.12
CA PRO A 46 -11.51 -17.71 -27.01
C PRO A 46 -12.85 -18.13 -27.61
N GLY A 47 -12.84 -19.11 -28.55
CA GLY A 47 -14.02 -19.57 -29.28
C GLY A 47 -14.97 -20.44 -28.43
N SER A 48 -14.48 -21.05 -27.35
CA SER A 48 -15.24 -21.91 -26.46
C SER A 48 -15.90 -21.15 -25.31
N THR A 49 -15.76 -19.81 -25.28
CA THR A 49 -16.23 -18.97 -24.15
C THR A 49 -17.74 -19.13 -23.93
N THR A 50 -18.12 -19.55 -22.74
CA THR A 50 -19.50 -19.66 -22.32
C THR A 50 -19.83 -18.76 -21.13
N TRP A 51 -21.11 -18.42 -20.98
CA TRP A 51 -21.56 -17.64 -19.84
C TRP A 51 -21.81 -18.57 -18.65
N VAL A 52 -21.00 -18.44 -17.59
CA VAL A 52 -21.09 -19.27 -16.38
C VAL A 52 -21.78 -18.56 -15.20
N GLY A 53 -22.23 -17.31 -15.42
CA GLY A 53 -22.85 -16.52 -14.37
C GLY A 53 -21.92 -16.35 -13.16
N THR A 54 -22.40 -16.68 -11.96
CA THR A 54 -21.59 -16.57 -10.72
C THR A 54 -20.68 -17.78 -10.45
N GLY A 55 -20.47 -18.66 -11.44
CA GLY A 55 -19.66 -19.88 -11.30
C GLY A 55 -18.24 -19.60 -10.80
N ASN A 56 -17.54 -18.60 -11.36
CA ASN A 56 -16.21 -18.20 -10.94
C ASN A 56 -16.16 -17.71 -9.48
N TYR A 57 -17.20 -16.99 -9.04
CA TYR A 57 -17.28 -16.51 -7.66
C TYR A 57 -17.54 -17.65 -6.66
N ARG A 58 -18.35 -18.66 -7.04
CA ARG A 58 -18.54 -19.88 -6.22
C ARG A 58 -17.24 -20.67 -6.13
N ARG A 59 -16.57 -20.89 -7.28
CA ARG A 59 -15.26 -21.54 -7.32
C ARG A 59 -14.26 -20.82 -6.38
N ALA A 60 -14.25 -19.50 -6.37
CA ALA A 60 -13.38 -18.71 -5.48
C ALA A 60 -13.65 -18.95 -3.99
N LEU A 61 -14.90 -19.18 -3.59
CA LEU A 61 -15.24 -19.46 -2.19
C LEU A 61 -14.74 -20.84 -1.74
N ASP A 62 -14.68 -21.81 -2.66
CA ASP A 62 -14.24 -23.17 -2.40
C ASP A 62 -12.74 -23.39 -2.67
N ASP A 63 -12.04 -22.36 -3.14
CA ASP A 63 -10.62 -22.45 -3.51
C ASP A 63 -9.69 -22.30 -2.29
N PRO A 64 -9.03 -23.40 -1.85
CA PRO A 64 -8.14 -23.37 -0.68
C PRO A 64 -6.88 -22.53 -0.95
N VAL A 65 -6.40 -22.44 -2.21
CA VAL A 65 -5.22 -21.66 -2.59
C VAL A 65 -5.52 -20.18 -2.50
N LEU A 66 -6.73 -19.77 -2.95
CA LEU A 66 -7.19 -18.39 -2.78
C LEU A 66 -7.29 -18.01 -1.29
N ALA A 67 -7.90 -18.87 -0.47
CA ALA A 67 -8.00 -18.64 0.97
C ALA A 67 -6.63 -18.51 1.64
N HIS A 68 -5.66 -19.34 1.22
CA HIS A 68 -4.28 -19.25 1.68
C HIS A 68 -3.62 -17.93 1.25
N SER A 69 -3.70 -17.57 -0.02
CA SER A 69 -3.11 -16.33 -0.57
C SER A 69 -3.69 -15.07 0.08
N LEU A 70 -4.98 -15.09 0.39
CA LEU A 70 -5.63 -14.01 1.13
C LEU A 70 -5.07 -13.89 2.56
N ARG A 71 -4.89 -15.02 3.27
CA ARG A 71 -4.29 -15.01 4.62
C ARG A 71 -2.87 -14.46 4.61
N VAL A 72 -2.05 -14.88 3.63
CA VAL A 72 -0.68 -14.37 3.46
C VAL A 72 -0.68 -12.87 3.22
N THR A 73 -1.56 -12.38 2.34
CA THR A 73 -1.69 -10.93 2.04
C THR A 73 -2.15 -10.13 3.26
N LEU A 74 -3.13 -10.64 4.00
CA LEU A 74 -3.61 -9.98 5.23
C LEU A 74 -2.55 -9.99 6.33
N LEU A 75 -1.79 -11.07 6.50
CA LEU A 75 -0.67 -11.13 7.44
C LEU A 75 0.40 -10.10 7.08
N TYR A 76 0.76 -10.02 5.80
CA TYR A 76 1.68 -9.00 5.31
C TYR A 76 1.15 -7.58 5.60
N ALA A 77 -0.09 -7.29 5.27
CA ALA A 77 -0.71 -5.99 5.53
C ALA A 77 -0.71 -5.65 7.04
N ALA A 78 -1.01 -6.64 7.90
CA ALA A 78 -0.99 -6.47 9.35
C ALA A 78 0.42 -6.19 9.91
N LEU A 79 1.48 -6.60 9.23
CA LEU A 79 2.87 -6.32 9.62
C LEU A 79 3.38 -5.02 8.98
N ALA A 80 3.21 -4.88 7.67
CA ALA A 80 3.80 -3.79 6.90
C ALA A 80 3.13 -2.44 7.19
N VAL A 81 1.79 -2.39 7.24
CA VAL A 81 1.05 -1.13 7.42
C VAL A 81 1.36 -0.48 8.77
N PRO A 82 1.21 -1.16 9.93
CA PRO A 82 1.56 -0.54 11.20
C PRO A 82 3.05 -0.16 11.30
N ALA A 83 3.94 -0.98 10.72
CA ALA A 83 5.36 -0.71 10.73
C ALA A 83 5.71 0.57 9.94
N ASP A 84 5.12 0.77 8.75
CA ASP A 84 5.30 1.99 7.95
C ASP A 84 4.73 3.21 8.67
N LEU A 85 3.52 3.13 9.22
CA LEU A 85 2.89 4.22 9.96
C LEU A 85 3.74 4.66 11.16
N VAL A 86 4.20 3.70 11.97
CA VAL A 86 5.02 3.99 13.16
C VAL A 86 6.39 4.52 12.78
N LEU A 87 7.10 3.84 11.88
CA LEU A 87 8.43 4.24 11.47
C LEU A 87 8.42 5.59 10.75
N GLY A 88 7.45 5.81 9.85
CA GLY A 88 7.27 7.07 9.15
C GLY A 88 7.02 8.24 10.11
N LEU A 89 6.16 8.03 11.13
CA LEU A 89 5.90 9.04 12.14
C LEU A 89 7.14 9.31 13.01
N VAL A 90 7.85 8.27 13.46
CA VAL A 90 9.08 8.42 14.25
C VAL A 90 10.12 9.20 13.45
N LEU A 91 10.35 8.84 12.19
CA LEU A 91 11.28 9.56 11.32
C LEU A 91 10.85 11.02 11.12
N ALA A 92 9.56 11.29 10.91
CA ALA A 92 9.05 12.66 10.77
C ALA A 92 9.29 13.49 12.05
N LEU A 93 9.07 12.93 13.24
CA LEU A 93 9.32 13.58 14.51
C LEU A 93 10.82 13.92 14.69
N VAL A 94 11.69 12.97 14.41
CA VAL A 94 13.16 13.17 14.49
C VAL A 94 13.60 14.23 13.48
N LEU A 95 13.13 14.14 12.24
CA LEU A 95 13.51 15.06 11.15
C LEU A 95 12.78 16.42 11.23
N ASN A 96 11.80 16.59 12.11
CA ASN A 96 11.19 17.88 12.40
C ASN A 96 12.06 18.76 13.30
N ALA A 97 13.11 18.22 13.93
CA ALA A 97 14.03 18.98 14.75
C ALA A 97 14.74 20.07 13.93
N ARG A 98 15.01 21.22 14.58
CA ARG A 98 15.76 22.35 14.01
C ARG A 98 17.26 22.13 14.24
N ALA A 99 17.91 21.29 13.45
CA ALA A 99 19.35 21.06 13.51
C ALA A 99 20.04 21.36 12.17
N ARG A 100 21.33 21.74 12.23
CA ARG A 100 22.14 21.96 11.02
C ARG A 100 22.28 20.64 10.27
N GLY A 101 22.15 20.66 8.94
CA GLY A 101 22.24 19.46 8.09
C GLY A 101 20.95 18.63 7.99
N MET A 102 19.87 18.99 8.68
CA MET A 102 18.61 18.23 8.65
C MET A 102 18.02 18.04 7.25
N ALA A 103 18.26 18.99 6.34
CA ALA A 103 17.86 18.85 4.93
C ALA A 103 18.50 17.64 4.26
N LEU A 104 19.80 17.39 4.53
CA LEU A 104 20.51 16.22 3.99
C LEU A 104 19.90 14.92 4.49
N PHE A 105 19.58 14.81 5.78
CA PHE A 105 18.93 13.62 6.34
C PHE A 105 17.53 13.40 5.75
N ARG A 106 16.74 14.46 5.56
CA ARG A 106 15.42 14.36 4.88
C ARG A 106 15.58 13.83 3.47
N THR A 107 16.55 14.34 2.70
CA THR A 107 16.84 13.86 1.35
C THR A 107 17.31 12.41 1.37
N ALA A 108 18.18 12.02 2.29
CA ALA A 108 18.70 10.66 2.40
C ALA A 108 17.59 9.63 2.71
N VAL A 109 16.63 9.96 3.59
CA VAL A 109 15.49 9.09 3.91
C VAL A 109 14.48 9.07 2.76
N PHE A 110 14.35 10.13 1.97
CA PHE A 110 13.42 10.19 0.85
C PHE A 110 14.01 9.63 -0.45
N LEU A 111 15.33 9.61 -0.61
CA LEU A 111 16.01 9.13 -1.82
C LEU A 111 15.60 7.70 -2.23
N PRO A 112 15.45 6.71 -1.31
CA PRO A 112 14.96 5.38 -1.64
C PRO A 112 13.60 5.38 -2.35
N VAL A 113 12.69 6.27 -1.95
CA VAL A 113 11.36 6.42 -2.59
C VAL A 113 11.48 6.92 -4.03
N MET A 114 12.41 7.84 -4.28
CA MET A 114 12.67 8.35 -5.64
C MET A 114 13.21 7.26 -6.57
N ILE A 115 14.07 6.38 -6.05
CA ILE A 115 14.66 5.27 -6.81
C ILE A 115 13.62 4.16 -7.03
N ALA A 116 12.80 3.86 -6.02
CA ALA A 116 11.80 2.80 -6.08
C ALA A 116 10.56 3.15 -6.90
N GLY A 117 10.34 4.45 -7.16
CA GLY A 117 9.07 4.96 -7.67
C GLY A 117 7.99 5.02 -6.57
N ALA A 118 6.91 5.73 -6.86
CA ALA A 118 5.86 6.03 -5.86
C ALA A 118 5.20 4.80 -5.21
N ALA A 119 5.24 3.65 -5.86
CA ALA A 119 4.65 2.39 -5.40
C ALA A 119 5.62 1.46 -4.66
N GLY A 120 6.89 1.86 -4.44
CA GLY A 120 7.88 1.05 -3.71
C GLY A 120 8.26 -0.28 -4.37
N GLY A 121 7.80 -0.54 -5.59
CA GLY A 121 7.83 -1.83 -6.25
C GLY A 121 8.77 -1.94 -7.45
N SER A 122 9.90 -1.23 -7.48
CA SER A 122 10.82 -1.41 -8.60
C SER A 122 11.52 -2.78 -8.53
N VAL A 123 11.66 -3.44 -9.67
CA VAL A 123 12.40 -4.70 -9.81
C VAL A 123 13.84 -4.54 -9.32
N ALA A 124 14.48 -3.40 -9.57
CA ALA A 124 15.84 -3.12 -9.13
C ALA A 124 15.95 -3.15 -7.59
N VAL A 125 14.99 -2.56 -6.88
CA VAL A 125 14.95 -2.62 -5.41
C VAL A 125 14.71 -4.05 -4.93
N ALA A 126 13.84 -4.80 -5.59
CA ALA A 126 13.59 -6.21 -5.27
C ALA A 126 14.87 -7.06 -5.39
N LEU A 127 15.63 -6.89 -6.48
CA LEU A 127 16.91 -7.58 -6.69
C LEU A 127 17.97 -7.16 -5.67
N LEU A 128 18.04 -5.87 -5.30
CA LEU A 128 18.92 -5.39 -4.23
C LEU A 128 18.61 -6.08 -2.90
N TRP A 129 17.32 -6.16 -2.54
CA TRP A 129 16.90 -6.81 -1.31
C TRP A 129 17.13 -8.32 -1.34
N LEU A 130 17.00 -8.97 -2.49
CA LEU A 130 17.35 -10.38 -2.65
C LEU A 130 18.80 -10.64 -2.32
N TRP A 131 19.71 -9.73 -2.73
CA TRP A 131 21.12 -9.79 -2.34
C TRP A 131 21.32 -9.52 -0.83
N ILE A 132 20.62 -8.55 -0.25
CA ILE A 132 20.67 -8.22 1.19
C ILE A 132 20.23 -9.41 2.05
N PHE A 133 19.19 -10.14 1.61
CA PHE A 133 18.65 -11.32 2.29
C PHE A 133 19.43 -12.62 2.02
N GLN A 134 20.47 -12.60 1.21
CA GLN A 134 21.21 -13.81 0.87
C GLN A 134 21.79 -14.47 2.12
N PRO A 135 21.51 -15.79 2.40
CA PRO A 135 21.89 -16.42 3.66
C PRO A 135 23.40 -16.51 3.91
N ARG A 136 24.19 -16.69 2.83
CA ARG A 136 25.64 -16.94 2.95
C ARG A 136 26.49 -15.68 3.02
N PHE A 137 26.13 -14.66 2.22
CA PHE A 137 26.94 -13.44 2.05
C PHE A 137 26.13 -12.14 2.11
N GLY A 138 24.82 -12.23 2.44
CA GLY A 138 23.95 -11.06 2.53
C GLY A 138 24.29 -10.15 3.69
N LEU A 139 24.04 -8.85 3.47
CA LEU A 139 24.37 -7.79 4.43
C LEU A 139 23.71 -8.02 5.80
N LEU A 140 22.44 -8.47 5.83
CA LEU A 140 21.74 -8.66 7.11
C LEU A 140 22.38 -9.78 7.96
N ASN A 141 22.77 -10.88 7.35
CA ASN A 141 23.44 -11.95 8.10
C ASN A 141 24.87 -11.56 8.52
N HIS A 142 25.55 -10.73 7.72
CA HIS A 142 26.81 -10.14 8.15
C HIS A 142 26.61 -9.25 9.39
N LEU A 143 25.59 -8.38 9.41
CA LEU A 143 25.28 -7.56 10.59
C LEU A 143 24.88 -8.40 11.80
N LEU A 144 24.10 -9.49 11.63
CA LEU A 144 23.79 -10.41 12.71
C LEU A 144 25.04 -11.07 13.29
N SER A 145 26.01 -11.45 12.46
CA SER A 145 27.24 -12.07 12.91
C SER A 145 28.10 -11.12 13.76
N LEU A 146 28.08 -9.80 13.49
CA LEU A 146 28.80 -8.81 14.30
C LEU A 146 28.28 -8.70 15.74
N VAL A 147 27.01 -9.04 15.97
CA VAL A 147 26.37 -9.06 17.31
C VAL A 147 26.23 -10.48 17.87
N GLY A 148 26.88 -11.48 17.23
CA GLY A 148 26.90 -12.86 17.70
C GLY A 148 25.60 -13.64 17.50
N LEU A 149 24.69 -13.16 16.64
CA LEU A 149 23.42 -13.84 16.34
C LEU A 149 23.59 -14.83 15.17
N PRO A 150 22.86 -15.96 15.18
CA PRO A 150 22.93 -16.94 14.11
C PRO A 150 22.36 -16.41 12.81
N PRO A 151 22.89 -16.85 11.64
CA PRO A 151 22.38 -16.45 10.34
C PRO A 151 20.94 -16.94 10.15
N GLN A 152 20.13 -16.12 9.50
CA GLN A 152 18.74 -16.39 9.21
C GLN A 152 18.54 -16.70 7.73
N LEU A 153 17.52 -17.50 7.42
CA LEU A 153 17.17 -17.85 6.03
C LEU A 153 16.29 -16.80 5.35
N TRP A 154 15.81 -15.80 6.09
CA TRP A 154 15.00 -14.68 5.59
C TRP A 154 13.90 -15.15 4.62
N VAL A 155 14.02 -14.76 3.34
CA VAL A 155 13.06 -15.08 2.28
C VAL A 155 13.02 -16.57 1.88
N TYR A 156 13.98 -17.36 2.34
CA TYR A 156 14.03 -18.81 2.10
C TYR A 156 13.41 -19.62 3.25
N SER A 157 12.86 -18.98 4.27
CA SER A 157 12.16 -19.61 5.39
C SER A 157 10.65 -19.38 5.27
N THR A 158 9.85 -20.43 5.40
CA THR A 158 8.39 -20.35 5.42
C THR A 158 7.82 -19.45 6.53
N ARG A 159 8.55 -19.30 7.64
CA ARG A 159 8.15 -18.45 8.77
C ARG A 159 8.59 -17.00 8.62
N LEU A 160 9.77 -16.77 8.02
CA LEU A 160 10.38 -15.45 7.95
C LEU A 160 10.09 -14.71 6.65
N VAL A 161 9.62 -15.38 5.60
CA VAL A 161 9.43 -14.77 4.28
C VAL A 161 8.49 -13.56 4.33
N VAL A 162 7.33 -13.67 4.95
CA VAL A 162 6.37 -12.55 5.04
C VAL A 162 6.91 -11.40 5.91
N PRO A 163 7.46 -11.63 7.11
CA PRO A 163 8.17 -10.60 7.87
C PRO A 163 9.35 -9.95 7.10
N SER A 164 10.11 -10.72 6.32
CA SER A 164 11.21 -10.19 5.51
C SER A 164 10.70 -9.27 4.40
N LEU A 165 9.63 -9.66 3.71
CA LEU A 165 9.01 -8.81 2.70
C LEU A 165 8.35 -7.55 3.32
N ALA A 166 7.80 -7.64 4.54
CA ALA A 166 7.33 -6.48 5.27
C ALA A 166 8.49 -5.54 5.67
N LEU A 167 9.64 -6.08 6.09
CA LEU A 167 10.85 -5.29 6.32
C LEU A 167 11.33 -4.58 5.05
N MET A 168 11.32 -5.29 3.92
CA MET A 168 11.66 -4.73 2.61
C MET A 168 10.75 -3.54 2.24
N SER A 169 9.46 -3.60 2.56
CA SER A 169 8.51 -2.51 2.23
C SER A 169 8.84 -1.20 2.93
N LEU A 170 9.50 -1.24 4.08
CA LEU A 170 9.93 -0.06 4.83
C LEU A 170 11.01 0.76 4.09
N TRP A 171 11.60 0.23 3.01
CA TRP A 171 12.43 1.01 2.08
C TRP A 171 11.69 2.23 1.53
N GLY A 172 10.36 2.13 1.39
CA GLY A 172 9.46 3.18 0.93
C GLY A 172 8.96 4.15 2.00
N VAL A 173 9.37 4.03 3.26
CA VAL A 173 8.87 4.81 4.42
C VAL A 173 9.04 6.32 4.27
N GLY A 174 9.97 6.77 3.43
CA GLY A 174 10.20 8.19 3.16
C GLY A 174 8.96 8.93 2.64
N ARG A 175 8.02 8.24 1.98
CA ARG A 175 6.73 8.80 1.54
C ARG A 175 5.87 9.19 2.75
N SER A 176 5.60 8.25 3.63
CA SER A 176 4.80 8.45 4.85
C SER A 176 5.45 9.49 5.76
N MET A 177 6.78 9.42 5.90
CA MET A 177 7.58 10.40 6.65
C MET A 177 7.38 11.83 6.14
N LEU A 178 7.40 12.08 4.83
CA LEU A 178 7.21 13.43 4.28
C LEU A 178 5.80 13.97 4.55
N ILE A 179 4.77 13.15 4.43
CA ILE A 179 3.39 13.53 4.71
C ILE A 179 3.24 13.93 6.18
N TYR A 180 3.79 13.14 7.10
CA TYR A 180 3.78 13.47 8.53
C TYR A 180 4.62 14.70 8.85
N LEU A 181 5.78 14.86 8.22
CA LEU A 181 6.64 16.02 8.41
C LEU A 181 5.92 17.31 7.98
N ALA A 182 5.25 17.28 6.83
CA ALA A 182 4.45 18.40 6.35
C ALA A 182 3.29 18.73 7.31
N ALA A 183 2.62 17.73 7.85
CA ALA A 183 1.57 17.90 8.84
C ALA A 183 2.11 18.50 10.16
N LEU A 184 3.24 17.99 10.65
CA LEU A 184 3.90 18.50 11.87
C LEU A 184 4.34 19.96 11.72
N GLN A 185 4.80 20.37 10.53
CA GLN A 185 5.24 21.75 10.27
C GLN A 185 4.09 22.76 10.14
N ARG A 186 2.87 22.27 9.94
CA ARG A 186 1.66 23.10 9.85
C ARG A 186 0.95 23.29 11.20
N LEU A 187 1.40 22.61 12.25
CA LEU A 187 0.76 22.73 13.56
C LEU A 187 0.84 24.17 14.10
N PRO A 188 -0.26 24.74 14.61
CA PRO A 188 -0.27 26.04 15.23
C PRO A 188 0.66 26.07 16.43
N THR A 189 1.68 26.92 16.39
CA THR A 189 2.67 27.05 17.48
C THR A 189 2.02 27.48 18.79
N ASP A 190 0.98 28.31 18.70
CA ASP A 190 0.27 28.85 19.88
C ASP A 190 -0.38 27.74 20.70
N VAL A 191 -0.97 26.72 20.05
CA VAL A 191 -1.54 25.56 20.74
C VAL A 191 -0.45 24.75 21.45
N LEU A 192 0.72 24.61 20.84
CA LEU A 192 1.84 23.90 21.44
C LEU A 192 2.44 24.66 22.61
N TRP A 193 2.50 26.00 22.54
CA TRP A 193 2.97 26.85 23.64
C TRP A 193 1.96 26.89 24.76
N ALA A 194 0.65 27.01 24.48
CA ALA A 194 -0.38 26.97 25.51
C ALA A 194 -0.30 25.66 26.32
N ALA A 195 -0.19 24.52 25.66
CA ALA A 195 -0.01 23.22 26.33
C ALA A 195 1.26 23.15 27.17
N GLN A 196 2.33 23.87 26.77
CA GLN A 196 3.56 23.95 27.55
C GLN A 196 3.40 24.85 28.79
N LEU A 197 2.68 25.96 28.70
CA LEU A 197 2.35 26.83 29.80
C LEU A 197 1.44 26.15 30.83
N ASP A 198 0.55 25.27 30.38
CA ASP A 198 -0.30 24.41 31.24
C ASP A 198 0.49 23.28 31.92
N GLY A 199 1.83 23.23 31.77
CA GLY A 199 2.68 22.22 32.40
C GLY A 199 2.65 20.85 31.74
N ALA A 200 2.17 20.71 30.47
CA ALA A 200 2.21 19.44 29.76
C ALA A 200 3.63 19.04 29.37
N GLY A 201 4.13 17.95 29.93
CA GLY A 201 5.41 17.35 29.54
C GLY A 201 5.42 16.86 28.09
N PRO A 202 6.62 16.57 27.54
CA PRO A 202 6.78 16.22 26.11
C PRO A 202 5.88 15.09 25.62
N TRP A 203 5.77 14.01 26.39
CA TRP A 203 4.92 12.85 26.04
C TRP A 203 3.43 13.19 26.07
N ARG A 204 2.98 13.94 27.10
CA ARG A 204 1.59 14.37 27.23
C ARG A 204 1.21 15.31 26.10
N ARG A 205 2.10 16.23 25.72
CA ARG A 205 1.94 17.15 24.58
C ARG A 205 1.87 16.38 23.26
N PHE A 206 2.77 15.41 23.07
CA PHE A 206 2.71 14.54 21.88
C PHE A 206 1.38 13.78 21.80
N ALA A 207 1.01 13.03 22.84
CA ALA A 207 -0.13 12.13 22.80
C ALA A 207 -1.50 12.85 22.78
N ARG A 208 -1.62 14.01 23.45
CA ARG A 208 -2.90 14.73 23.61
C ARG A 208 -3.08 15.94 22.71
N VAL A 209 -2.01 16.45 22.11
CA VAL A 209 -2.07 17.63 21.25
C VAL A 209 -1.55 17.31 19.85
N THR A 210 -0.28 16.91 19.73
CA THR A 210 0.33 16.68 18.43
C THR A 210 -0.34 15.54 17.65
N LEU A 211 -0.50 14.37 18.26
CA LEU A 211 -1.04 13.18 17.60
C LEU A 211 -2.50 13.37 17.12
N PRO A 212 -3.42 13.95 17.92
CA PRO A 212 -4.75 14.28 17.42
C PRO A 212 -4.74 15.27 16.26
N LEU A 213 -3.93 16.32 16.32
CA LEU A 213 -3.87 17.34 15.27
C LEU A 213 -3.30 16.83 13.94
N ILE A 214 -2.39 15.83 13.96
CA ILE A 214 -1.88 15.18 12.74
C ILE A 214 -2.68 13.93 12.34
N SER A 215 -3.73 13.58 13.07
CA SER A 215 -4.54 12.38 12.78
C SER A 215 -5.11 12.33 11.37
N PRO A 216 -5.45 13.44 10.67
CA PRO A 216 -5.81 13.39 9.26
C PRO A 216 -4.69 12.87 8.35
N ALA A 217 -3.42 13.19 8.66
CA ALA A 217 -2.28 12.69 7.93
C ALA A 217 -2.02 11.19 8.22
N LEU A 218 -2.23 10.76 9.47
CA LEU A 218 -2.18 9.33 9.85
C LEU A 218 -3.26 8.54 9.11
N PHE A 219 -4.48 9.06 9.08
CA PHE A 219 -5.59 8.43 8.36
C PHE A 219 -5.31 8.32 6.86
N PHE A 220 -4.80 9.38 6.23
CA PHE A 220 -4.46 9.37 4.82
C PHE A 220 -3.41 8.31 4.48
N ASN A 221 -2.31 8.23 5.25
CA ASN A 221 -1.30 7.20 5.06
C ASN A 221 -1.85 5.80 5.31
N LEU A 222 -2.66 5.60 6.37
CA LEU A 222 -3.28 4.32 6.67
C LEU A 222 -4.11 3.79 5.48
N VAL A 223 -4.92 4.65 4.84
CA VAL A 223 -5.73 4.26 3.68
C VAL A 223 -4.83 3.87 2.50
N LEU A 224 -3.81 4.68 2.20
CA LEU A 224 -2.89 4.40 1.10
C LEU A 224 -2.09 3.11 1.34
N ASP A 225 -1.54 2.95 2.53
CA ASP A 225 -0.71 1.79 2.87
C ASP A 225 -1.52 0.49 2.85
N LEU A 226 -2.79 0.54 3.31
CA LEU A 226 -3.70 -0.60 3.21
C LEU A 226 -3.96 -1.00 1.75
N ILE A 227 -4.24 -0.02 0.88
CA ILE A 227 -4.46 -0.28 -0.56
C ILE A 227 -3.20 -0.88 -1.18
N TYR A 228 -2.01 -0.32 -0.92
CA TYR A 228 -0.75 -0.82 -1.47
C TYR A 228 -0.40 -2.22 -0.93
N ALA A 229 -0.64 -2.48 0.35
CA ALA A 229 -0.35 -3.78 0.94
C ALA A 229 -1.22 -4.90 0.34
N LEU A 230 -2.50 -4.63 0.08
CA LEU A 230 -3.41 -5.60 -0.55
C LEU A 230 -3.07 -5.85 -2.03
N GLN A 231 -2.43 -4.90 -2.70
CA GLN A 231 -2.04 -4.98 -4.11
C GLN A 231 -0.55 -5.30 -4.30
N THR A 232 0.14 -5.77 -3.26
CA THR A 232 1.56 -6.13 -3.34
C THR A 232 1.76 -7.29 -4.32
N PHE A 233 2.58 -7.06 -5.35
CA PHE A 233 2.90 -8.03 -6.41
C PHE A 233 4.39 -8.18 -6.65
N THR A 234 5.08 -7.07 -7.03
CA THR A 234 6.47 -7.11 -7.52
C THR A 234 7.43 -7.76 -6.53
N GLN A 235 7.27 -7.49 -5.23
CA GLN A 235 8.11 -8.07 -4.19
C GLN A 235 7.94 -9.59 -4.12
N ALA A 236 6.69 -10.09 -4.13
CA ALA A 236 6.41 -11.50 -4.09
C ALA A 236 6.86 -12.22 -5.36
N TYR A 237 6.63 -11.62 -6.53
CA TYR A 237 6.97 -12.21 -7.82
C TYR A 237 8.49 -12.27 -8.03
N VAL A 238 9.21 -11.15 -7.78
CA VAL A 238 10.66 -11.06 -8.11
C VAL A 238 11.54 -11.72 -7.05
N VAL A 239 11.17 -11.58 -5.74
CA VAL A 239 12.05 -12.06 -4.66
C VAL A 239 11.84 -13.52 -4.35
N THR A 240 10.60 -14.00 -4.36
CA THR A 240 10.25 -15.34 -3.85
C THR A 240 9.47 -16.19 -4.83
N ASP A 241 8.87 -15.58 -5.85
CA ASP A 241 7.89 -16.23 -6.73
C ASP A 241 6.89 -17.09 -5.96
N GLY A 242 6.34 -16.54 -4.86
CA GLY A 242 5.38 -17.22 -3.99
C GLY A 242 5.97 -18.20 -2.98
N GLY A 243 7.28 -18.55 -3.11
CA GLY A 243 7.95 -19.54 -2.27
C GLY A 243 8.40 -19.00 -0.89
N PRO A 244 8.97 -19.91 -0.07
CA PRO A 244 8.99 -21.36 -0.19
C PRO A 244 7.63 -21.98 0.16
N GLY A 245 7.21 -23.00 -0.59
CA GLY A 245 5.97 -23.75 -0.31
C GLY A 245 4.72 -22.85 -0.20
N ASP A 246 4.54 -21.93 -1.13
CA ASP A 246 3.44 -20.95 -1.22
C ASP A 246 3.32 -19.99 -0.01
N SER A 247 4.32 -19.97 0.90
CA SER A 247 4.30 -19.13 2.10
C SER A 247 4.32 -17.62 1.81
N SER A 248 4.67 -17.22 0.61
CA SER A 248 4.58 -15.84 0.11
C SER A 248 3.72 -15.72 -1.16
N LEU A 249 2.79 -16.64 -1.36
CA LEU A 249 1.83 -16.56 -2.44
C LEU A 249 0.78 -15.49 -2.09
N PHE A 250 1.07 -14.24 -2.42
CA PHE A 250 0.12 -13.14 -2.24
C PHE A 250 -1.07 -13.25 -3.20
N TYR A 251 -2.17 -12.63 -2.84
CA TYR A 251 -3.39 -12.60 -3.63
C TYR A 251 -3.14 -12.11 -5.07
N MET A 252 -2.43 -10.99 -5.24
CA MET A 252 -2.11 -10.45 -6.57
C MET A 252 -1.24 -11.40 -7.39
N LEU A 253 -0.33 -12.14 -6.76
CA LEU A 253 0.49 -13.14 -7.44
C LEU A 253 -0.36 -14.34 -7.87
N TYR A 254 -1.28 -14.79 -7.03
CA TYR A 254 -2.21 -15.86 -7.38
C TYR A 254 -3.15 -15.45 -8.53
N LEU A 255 -3.69 -14.24 -8.48
CA LEU A 255 -4.48 -13.66 -9.57
C LEU A 255 -3.68 -13.63 -10.87
N TYR A 256 -2.44 -13.12 -10.82
CA TYR A 256 -1.54 -13.07 -11.98
C TYR A 256 -1.27 -14.43 -12.58
N ARG A 257 -1.02 -15.45 -11.75
CA ARG A 257 -0.81 -16.82 -12.22
C ARG A 257 -2.04 -17.37 -12.94
N ASN A 258 -3.25 -17.13 -12.41
CA ASN A 258 -4.49 -17.55 -13.07
C ASN A 258 -4.66 -16.85 -14.42
N ALA A 259 -4.38 -15.56 -14.52
CA ALA A 259 -4.53 -14.80 -15.75
C ALA A 259 -3.51 -15.17 -16.82
N PHE A 260 -2.20 -15.26 -16.45
CA PHE A 260 -1.09 -15.27 -17.41
C PHE A 260 -0.27 -16.57 -17.42
N THR A 261 -0.40 -17.42 -16.40
CA THR A 261 0.26 -18.72 -16.35
C THR A 261 -0.72 -19.84 -16.69
N TYR A 262 -1.94 -19.78 -16.16
CA TYR A 262 -2.97 -20.79 -16.40
C TYR A 262 -3.93 -20.38 -17.51
N PHE A 263 -3.86 -19.12 -17.97
CA PHE A 263 -4.66 -18.54 -19.06
C PHE A 263 -6.17 -18.55 -18.78
N ASP A 264 -6.58 -18.70 -17.53
CA ASP A 264 -7.96 -18.67 -17.03
C ASP A 264 -8.36 -17.22 -16.69
N MET A 265 -8.60 -16.43 -17.74
CA MET A 265 -8.84 -15.00 -17.60
C MET A 265 -10.23 -14.73 -17.00
N GLY A 266 -11.22 -15.60 -17.21
CA GLY A 266 -12.54 -15.50 -16.60
C GLY A 266 -12.46 -15.56 -15.09
N TYR A 267 -11.77 -16.57 -14.55
CA TYR A 267 -11.53 -16.71 -13.11
C TYR A 267 -10.65 -15.60 -12.54
N ALA A 268 -9.56 -15.26 -13.23
CA ALA A 268 -8.68 -14.16 -12.81
C ALA A 268 -9.43 -12.81 -12.73
N SER A 269 -10.35 -12.55 -13.65
CA SER A 269 -11.22 -11.37 -13.61
C SER A 269 -12.15 -11.38 -12.40
N ALA A 270 -12.72 -12.53 -12.04
CA ALA A 270 -13.51 -12.66 -10.82
C ALA A 270 -12.67 -12.41 -9.55
N LEU A 271 -11.43 -12.94 -9.51
CA LEU A 271 -10.50 -12.65 -8.41
C LEU A 271 -10.18 -11.15 -8.30
N ALA A 272 -9.97 -10.46 -9.44
CA ALA A 272 -9.72 -9.02 -9.44
C ALA A 272 -10.90 -8.24 -8.82
N TRP A 273 -12.13 -8.59 -9.16
CA TRP A 273 -13.32 -7.96 -8.60
C TRP A 273 -13.56 -8.30 -7.13
N LEU A 274 -13.20 -9.51 -6.69
CA LEU A 274 -13.22 -9.87 -5.26
C LEU A 274 -12.18 -9.06 -4.47
N LEU A 275 -10.98 -8.88 -5.01
CA LEU A 275 -9.95 -8.04 -4.38
C LEU A 275 -10.39 -6.57 -4.31
N PHE A 276 -11.01 -6.07 -5.38
CA PHE A 276 -11.58 -4.72 -5.40
C PHE A 276 -12.65 -4.56 -4.32
N ALA A 277 -13.60 -5.50 -4.22
CA ALA A 277 -14.65 -5.48 -3.20
C ALA A 277 -14.08 -5.55 -1.78
N LEU A 278 -13.06 -6.39 -1.54
CA LEU A 278 -12.36 -6.48 -0.27
C LEU A 278 -11.66 -5.16 0.09
N THR A 279 -10.91 -4.60 -0.85
CA THR A 279 -10.20 -3.33 -0.66
C THR A 279 -11.17 -2.20 -0.36
N LEU A 280 -12.28 -2.13 -1.10
CA LEU A 280 -13.34 -1.15 -0.87
C LEU A 280 -13.98 -1.32 0.51
N ALA A 281 -14.31 -2.56 0.90
CA ALA A 281 -14.91 -2.85 2.21
C ALA A 281 -13.98 -2.43 3.36
N LEU A 282 -12.69 -2.80 3.29
CA LEU A 282 -11.70 -2.40 4.29
C LEU A 282 -11.51 -0.88 4.32
N THR A 283 -11.46 -0.23 3.16
CA THR A 283 -11.38 1.24 3.07
C THR A 283 -12.59 1.89 3.72
N VAL A 284 -13.81 1.42 3.43
CA VAL A 284 -15.05 1.93 4.07
C VAL A 284 -15.03 1.72 5.58
N LEU A 285 -14.52 0.59 6.06
CA LEU A 285 -14.36 0.33 7.49
C LEU A 285 -13.40 1.34 8.14
N VAL A 286 -12.26 1.60 7.51
CA VAL A 286 -11.29 2.61 7.97
C VAL A 286 -11.91 4.00 7.97
N PHE A 287 -12.66 4.39 6.93
CA PHE A 287 -13.39 5.67 6.89
C PHE A 287 -14.46 5.79 7.99
N ARG A 288 -15.17 4.70 8.28
CA ARG A 288 -16.14 4.68 9.39
C ARG A 288 -15.45 4.83 10.75
N SER A 289 -14.32 4.16 10.96
CA SER A 289 -13.53 4.27 12.18
C SER A 289 -12.95 5.67 12.37
N ALA A 290 -12.60 6.35 11.30
CA ALA A 290 -11.99 7.69 11.33
C ALA A 290 -12.85 8.72 12.10
N ARG A 291 -14.16 8.56 12.10
CA ARG A 291 -15.09 9.46 12.83
C ARG A 291 -14.82 9.53 14.33
N SER A 292 -14.19 8.52 14.92
CA SER A 292 -13.94 8.44 16.36
C SER A 292 -12.55 8.93 16.78
N TRP A 293 -11.58 9.02 15.86
CA TRP A 293 -10.18 9.34 16.22
C TRP A 293 -9.51 10.38 15.33
N VAL A 294 -10.08 10.71 14.17
CA VAL A 294 -9.54 11.76 13.29
C VAL A 294 -10.14 13.11 13.68
N PHE A 295 -9.26 14.04 13.99
CA PHE A 295 -9.62 15.41 14.36
C PHE A 295 -9.49 16.33 13.14
N TYR A 296 -10.59 16.99 12.75
CA TYR A 296 -10.60 18.04 11.73
C TYR A 296 -10.81 19.40 12.38
N GLU A 297 -9.93 20.36 12.13
CA GLU A 297 -10.12 21.76 12.53
C GLU A 297 -11.45 22.28 11.93
N GLY A 298 -12.35 22.77 12.80
CA GLY A 298 -13.67 23.27 12.40
C GLY A 298 -14.82 22.26 12.50
N SER A 299 -14.58 21.00 12.86
CA SER A 299 -15.67 20.13 13.28
C SER A 299 -16.17 20.57 14.65
N PRO A 300 -17.47 20.84 14.84
CA PRO A 300 -18.00 21.12 16.17
C PRO A 300 -17.70 19.92 17.05
N ALA A 301 -16.90 20.14 18.10
CA ALA A 301 -16.59 19.14 19.09
C ALA A 301 -17.91 18.61 19.70
N GLY A 302 -18.21 17.34 19.43
CA GLY A 302 -19.31 16.62 20.09
C GLY A 302 -20.61 16.50 19.29
N ARG A 303 -20.67 15.53 18.38
CA ARG A 303 -21.89 14.73 18.13
C ARG A 303 -21.49 13.28 17.79
#